data_543a3195cb59cb1c355a0695917b0ba0
#
_entry.id   543a3195cb59cb1c355a0695917b0ba0
#
_cell.length_a   1.000
_cell.length_b   1.000
_cell.length_c   1.000
_cell.angle_alpha   90.00
_cell.angle_beta   90.00
_cell.angle_gamma   90.00
#
_symmetry.space_group_name_H-M   'P 1'
#
loop_
_entity.id
_entity.type
_entity.pdbx_description
1 polymer ?
#
loop_
_entity_poly.entity_id
_entity_poly.type
_entity_poly.pdbx_seq_one_letter_code
_entity_poly.pdbx_strand_id
1 'polypeptide(L)'
;MLTAIVFTAANTNLYGNTLKVGIGLPYSTIQSAINAAGAGDTVKVFPGTYNEAIIINKNIVIQGSGYETTRITSANNPTVTMGGGKLMWFSITSISGDGIQATAGLITNDVIAGCGRYGVNFLQNSTASIKNCVIVGNSSHGVEGYNNGYNGTAVNCISRDNGEYSRGFDGLKGVTYCDGSVSAQSYSNTIDVDPMFASGNDFHIPPTSPCYETGNPADVNPDGSRSDMGYFGGSDCPTFPVITRLVIVPIGNGQVQIQATAQANY
;
A
#
# COMPACT_ATOMS: atom_id res chain seq x y z
N MET A 1 -33.83 23.63 -47.19
CA MET A 1 -32.44 23.70 -46.69
C MET A 1 -32.39 22.83 -45.42
N LEU A 2 -31.89 21.62 -45.52
CA LEU A 2 -31.86 20.66 -44.39
C LEU A 2 -30.53 20.81 -43.67
N THR A 3 -30.54 21.32 -42.44
CA THR A 3 -29.33 21.43 -41.60
C THR A 3 -29.08 20.09 -40.94
N ALA A 4 -28.04 19.39 -41.33
CA ALA A 4 -27.59 18.15 -40.65
C ALA A 4 -26.91 18.52 -39.33
N ILE A 5 -27.46 18.08 -38.23
CA ILE A 5 -26.82 18.15 -36.91
C ILE A 5 -25.93 16.91 -36.79
N VAL A 6 -24.62 17.12 -36.81
CA VAL A 6 -23.64 16.05 -36.55
C VAL A 6 -23.46 15.95 -35.02
N PHE A 7 -23.95 14.88 -34.43
CA PHE A 7 -23.61 14.51 -33.06
C PHE A 7 -22.25 13.80 -33.09
N THR A 8 -21.20 14.46 -32.64
CA THR A 8 -19.95 13.79 -32.27
C THR A 8 -20.16 13.17 -30.91
N ALA A 9 -20.33 11.84 -30.90
CA ALA A 9 -20.25 11.07 -29.63
C ALA A 9 -18.82 11.21 -29.13
N ALA A 10 -18.63 11.92 -28.03
CA ALA A 10 -17.39 11.81 -27.26
C ALA A 10 -17.31 10.36 -26.76
N ASN A 11 -16.33 9.59 -27.23
CA ASN A 11 -15.99 8.30 -26.64
C ASN A 11 -15.50 8.57 -25.21
N THR A 12 -16.40 8.56 -24.23
CA THR A 12 -16.04 8.43 -22.83
C THR A 12 -15.61 6.98 -22.64
N ASN A 13 -14.30 6.73 -22.58
CA ASN A 13 -13.79 5.47 -22.11
C ASN A 13 -14.38 5.24 -20.71
N LEU A 14 -15.25 4.25 -20.56
CA LEU A 14 -15.84 3.81 -19.29
C LEU A 14 -14.78 3.18 -18.35
N TYR A 15 -13.56 2.97 -18.85
CA TYR A 15 -12.42 2.45 -18.08
C TYR A 15 -11.35 3.54 -18.02
N GLY A 16 -10.81 3.77 -16.83
CA GLY A 16 -9.67 4.68 -16.63
C GLY A 16 -8.44 4.22 -17.42
N ASN A 17 -7.61 5.17 -17.84
CA ASN A 17 -6.35 4.89 -18.52
C ASN A 17 -5.30 4.38 -17.52
N THR A 18 -4.30 3.65 -18.04
CA THR A 18 -3.13 3.26 -17.26
C THR A 18 -1.92 4.09 -17.69
N LEU A 19 -1.42 4.94 -16.78
CA LEU A 19 -0.20 5.72 -16.97
C LEU A 19 0.96 4.95 -16.34
N LYS A 20 2.02 4.69 -17.13
CA LYS A 20 3.15 3.85 -16.72
C LYS A 20 4.33 4.69 -16.31
N VAL A 21 4.86 4.44 -15.10
CA VAL A 21 6.01 5.15 -14.51
C VAL A 21 7.19 4.20 -14.37
N GLY A 22 8.37 4.61 -14.84
CA GLY A 22 9.62 3.84 -14.73
C GLY A 22 10.66 4.26 -15.75
N ILE A 23 11.83 3.62 -15.68
CA ILE A 23 12.93 3.89 -16.61
C ILE A 23 12.52 3.53 -18.04
N GLY A 24 12.66 4.46 -18.98
CA GLY A 24 12.29 4.26 -20.38
C GLY A 24 10.80 4.23 -20.66
N LEU A 25 9.95 4.52 -19.66
CA LEU A 25 8.50 4.60 -19.81
C LEU A 25 8.06 6.07 -20.02
N PRO A 26 6.77 6.31 -20.39
CA PRO A 26 6.27 7.66 -20.67
C PRO A 26 6.46 8.64 -19.51
N TYR A 27 6.44 8.16 -18.27
CA TYR A 27 6.67 8.98 -17.08
C TYR A 27 7.88 8.46 -16.31
N SER A 28 8.83 9.35 -16.01
CA SER A 28 10.01 9.03 -15.20
C SER A 28 9.81 9.26 -13.70
N THR A 29 8.77 10.03 -13.32
CA THR A 29 8.40 10.33 -11.93
C THR A 29 6.94 10.01 -11.67
N ILE A 30 6.63 9.59 -10.44
CA ILE A 30 5.25 9.29 -10.02
C ILE A 30 4.41 10.56 -10.08
N GLN A 31 4.94 11.71 -9.58
CA GLN A 31 4.20 12.95 -9.56
C GLN A 31 3.81 13.43 -10.96
N SER A 32 4.68 13.25 -11.96
CA SER A 32 4.33 13.65 -13.34
C SER A 32 3.17 12.85 -13.92
N ALA A 33 3.10 11.55 -13.61
CA ALA A 33 1.98 10.70 -13.99
C ALA A 33 0.70 11.08 -13.23
N ILE A 34 0.79 11.34 -11.91
CA ILE A 34 -0.34 11.83 -11.11
C ILE A 34 -0.90 13.13 -11.70
N ASN A 35 -0.03 14.07 -12.10
CA ASN A 35 -0.46 15.34 -12.68
C ASN A 35 -1.23 15.14 -13.99
N ALA A 36 -0.80 14.19 -14.82
CA ALA A 36 -1.42 13.87 -16.11
C ALA A 36 -2.69 13.02 -15.99
N ALA A 37 -2.84 12.24 -14.91
CA ALA A 37 -3.98 11.35 -14.72
C ALA A 37 -5.31 12.10 -14.53
N GLY A 38 -6.37 11.58 -15.12
CA GLY A 38 -7.76 11.95 -14.88
C GLY A 38 -8.41 11.10 -13.78
N ALA A 39 -9.57 11.48 -13.28
CA ALA A 39 -10.33 10.67 -12.32
C ALA A 39 -10.66 9.29 -12.90
N GLY A 40 -10.44 8.23 -12.10
CA GLY A 40 -10.62 6.84 -12.51
C GLY A 40 -9.39 6.20 -13.16
N ASP A 41 -8.35 6.96 -13.47
CA ASP A 41 -7.11 6.43 -14.04
C ASP A 41 -6.29 5.64 -12.99
N THR A 42 -5.40 4.78 -13.51
CA THR A 42 -4.40 4.06 -12.73
C THR A 42 -2.99 4.54 -13.11
N VAL A 43 -2.22 4.98 -12.14
CA VAL A 43 -0.78 5.21 -12.27
C VAL A 43 -0.06 3.93 -11.84
N LYS A 44 0.44 3.16 -12.81
CA LYS A 44 1.20 1.93 -12.56
C LYS A 44 2.68 2.22 -12.50
N VAL A 45 3.27 2.00 -11.32
CA VAL A 45 4.67 2.29 -11.02
C VAL A 45 5.47 1.00 -11.06
N PHE A 46 6.45 0.94 -11.96
CA PHE A 46 7.33 -0.21 -12.15
C PHE A 46 8.43 -0.23 -11.09
N PRO A 47 9.12 -1.38 -10.90
CA PRO A 47 10.18 -1.52 -9.91
C PRO A 47 11.22 -0.40 -9.97
N GLY A 48 11.59 0.14 -8.80
CA GLY A 48 12.56 1.21 -8.67
C GLY A 48 12.46 1.95 -7.33
N THR A 49 13.45 2.79 -7.07
CA THR A 49 13.43 3.73 -5.95
C THR A 49 13.15 5.13 -6.49
N TYR A 50 12.05 5.71 -6.05
CA TYR A 50 11.56 7.02 -6.44
C TYR A 50 11.84 8.01 -5.31
N ASN A 51 12.85 8.86 -5.52
CA ASN A 51 13.28 9.87 -4.54
C ASN A 51 12.48 11.16 -4.76
N GLU A 52 11.20 11.14 -4.41
CA GLU A 52 10.29 12.26 -4.60
C GLU A 52 9.20 12.28 -3.50
N ALA A 53 8.72 13.48 -3.18
CA ALA A 53 7.47 13.62 -2.43
C ALA A 53 6.30 13.70 -3.41
N ILE A 54 5.22 12.97 -3.14
CA ILE A 54 4.05 12.93 -4.02
C ILE A 54 2.79 13.46 -3.34
N ILE A 55 1.92 14.07 -4.16
CA ILE A 55 0.61 14.59 -3.73
C ILE A 55 -0.48 13.90 -4.55
N ILE A 56 -1.37 13.22 -3.86
CA ILE A 56 -2.52 12.50 -4.44
C ILE A 56 -3.79 13.23 -3.99
N ASN A 57 -4.34 14.08 -4.85
CA ASN A 57 -5.56 14.87 -4.58
C ASN A 57 -6.69 14.56 -5.57
N LYS A 58 -6.60 13.41 -6.24
CA LYS A 58 -7.53 12.95 -7.27
C LYS A 58 -8.06 11.57 -6.93
N ASN A 59 -9.23 11.23 -7.44
CA ASN A 59 -9.77 9.87 -7.34
C ASN A 59 -9.12 8.96 -8.41
N ILE A 60 -7.90 8.55 -8.17
CA ILE A 60 -7.07 7.68 -9.03
C ILE A 60 -6.47 6.55 -8.19
N VAL A 61 -5.98 5.51 -8.86
CA VAL A 61 -5.22 4.44 -8.22
C VAL A 61 -3.74 4.63 -8.49
N ILE A 62 -2.91 4.64 -7.44
CA ILE A 62 -1.46 4.60 -7.55
C ILE A 62 -1.02 3.19 -7.12
N GLN A 63 -0.50 2.42 -8.06
CA GLN A 63 -0.16 1.02 -7.88
C GLN A 63 1.31 0.78 -8.12
N GLY A 64 2.02 0.33 -7.10
CA GLY A 64 3.40 -0.16 -7.18
C GLY A 64 3.50 -1.55 -7.80
N SER A 65 4.68 -2.13 -7.73
CA SER A 65 4.99 -3.49 -8.17
C SER A 65 5.43 -4.40 -7.00
N GLY A 66 5.04 -4.04 -5.78
CA GLY A 66 5.36 -4.72 -4.54
C GLY A 66 6.34 -3.93 -3.66
N TYR A 67 6.20 -4.06 -2.33
CA TYR A 67 7.04 -3.30 -1.38
C TYR A 67 8.52 -3.65 -1.48
N GLU A 68 8.85 -4.85 -1.90
CA GLU A 68 10.23 -5.32 -2.06
C GLU A 68 10.93 -4.61 -3.22
N THR A 69 10.18 -4.21 -4.24
CA THR A 69 10.71 -3.75 -5.51
C THR A 69 10.41 -2.29 -5.83
N THR A 70 9.38 -1.71 -5.21
CA THR A 70 8.93 -0.34 -5.52
C THR A 70 8.92 0.50 -4.25
N ARG A 71 9.83 1.45 -4.18
CA ARG A 71 10.01 2.31 -3.01
C ARG A 71 9.80 3.78 -3.33
N ILE A 72 9.07 4.47 -2.45
CA ILE A 72 8.98 5.93 -2.45
C ILE A 72 9.72 6.43 -1.20
N THR A 73 10.67 7.32 -1.38
CA THR A 73 11.41 7.93 -0.26
C THR A 73 11.59 9.42 -0.50
N SER A 74 11.62 10.20 0.57
CA SER A 74 11.84 11.65 0.48
C SER A 74 12.50 12.18 1.75
N ALA A 75 13.27 13.26 1.59
CA ALA A 75 13.70 14.10 2.70
C ALA A 75 12.63 15.13 3.11
N ASN A 76 11.58 15.30 2.30
CA ASN A 76 10.46 16.18 2.62
C ASN A 76 9.53 15.53 3.68
N ASN A 77 8.77 16.37 4.36
CA ASN A 77 7.74 15.95 5.31
C ASN A 77 6.36 16.44 4.83
N PRO A 78 5.45 15.54 4.47
CA PRO A 78 5.57 14.09 4.37
C PRO A 78 6.21 13.61 3.04
N THR A 79 6.46 12.30 2.94
CA THR A 79 6.79 11.66 1.65
C THR A 79 5.56 11.57 0.76
N VAL A 80 4.38 11.23 1.33
CA VAL A 80 3.12 11.17 0.59
C VAL A 80 2.08 12.06 1.26
N THR A 81 1.49 12.99 0.49
CA THR A 81 0.28 13.72 0.89
C THR A 81 -0.92 13.14 0.16
N MET A 82 -1.95 12.73 0.92
CA MET A 82 -3.12 12.05 0.36
C MET A 82 -4.42 12.78 0.71
N GLY A 83 -5.09 13.30 -0.31
CA GLY A 83 -6.40 13.96 -0.23
C GLY A 83 -7.49 13.20 -0.98
N GLY A 84 -7.22 11.96 -1.44
CA GLY A 84 -8.16 11.10 -2.16
C GLY A 84 -7.47 9.92 -2.83
N GLY A 85 -8.22 9.15 -3.61
CA GLY A 85 -7.70 8.03 -4.39
C GLY A 85 -7.28 6.82 -3.56
N LYS A 86 -6.49 5.95 -4.16
CA LYS A 86 -6.00 4.69 -3.57
C LYS A 86 -4.50 4.55 -3.82
N LEU A 87 -3.74 4.25 -2.77
CA LEU A 87 -2.30 3.96 -2.82
C LEU A 87 -2.08 2.51 -2.40
N MET A 88 -1.28 1.76 -3.17
CA MET A 88 -1.05 0.35 -2.89
C MET A 88 0.26 -0.20 -3.47
N TRP A 89 0.85 -1.17 -2.76
CA TRP A 89 1.99 -2.01 -3.15
C TRP A 89 3.33 -1.28 -3.19
N PHE A 90 3.55 -0.41 -2.22
CA PHE A 90 4.81 0.32 -2.05
C PHE A 90 5.50 0.01 -0.73
N SER A 91 6.81 0.21 -0.70
CA SER A 91 7.55 0.56 0.50
C SER A 91 7.66 2.08 0.58
N ILE A 92 7.28 2.68 1.72
CA ILE A 92 7.27 4.14 1.91
C ILE A 92 8.12 4.48 3.11
N THR A 93 9.06 5.41 2.91
CA THR A 93 9.96 5.91 3.96
C THR A 93 10.06 7.43 3.87
N SER A 94 10.07 8.11 5.01
CA SER A 94 10.39 9.54 5.12
C SER A 94 11.64 9.72 5.97
N ILE A 95 12.66 10.42 5.43
CA ILE A 95 13.96 10.54 6.13
C ILE A 95 13.82 11.31 7.45
N SER A 96 12.98 12.34 7.50
CA SER A 96 12.89 13.24 8.66
C SER A 96 11.48 13.55 9.15
N GLY A 97 10.46 12.99 8.52
CA GLY A 97 9.06 13.34 8.81
C GLY A 97 8.10 12.16 8.75
N ASP A 98 6.84 12.47 8.49
CA ASP A 98 5.79 11.46 8.33
C ASP A 98 5.95 10.73 6.99
N GLY A 99 5.70 9.43 6.98
CA GLY A 99 5.64 8.67 5.74
C GLY A 99 4.47 9.14 4.88
N ILE A 100 3.27 9.14 5.45
CA ILE A 100 2.04 9.56 4.78
C ILE A 100 1.27 10.54 5.68
N GLN A 101 0.83 11.67 5.12
CA GLN A 101 -0.22 12.51 5.71
C GLN A 101 -1.49 12.38 4.89
N ALA A 102 -2.63 12.09 5.53
CA ALA A 102 -3.87 11.82 4.81
C ALA A 102 -5.07 12.57 5.40
N THR A 103 -5.89 13.16 4.50
CA THR A 103 -7.22 13.71 4.81
C THR A 103 -8.36 12.86 4.24
N ALA A 104 -8.10 12.13 3.17
CA ALA A 104 -9.05 11.21 2.53
C ALA A 104 -8.32 10.15 1.70
N GLY A 105 -9.03 9.12 1.27
CA GLY A 105 -8.52 8.06 0.40
C GLY A 105 -8.24 6.75 1.14
N LEU A 106 -7.75 5.76 0.41
CA LEU A 106 -7.44 4.42 0.89
C LEU A 106 -5.95 4.11 0.70
N ILE A 107 -5.28 3.78 1.79
CA ILE A 107 -3.93 3.24 1.84
C ILE A 107 -4.08 1.73 2.06
N THR A 108 -3.58 0.89 1.16
CA THR A 108 -3.79 -0.56 1.29
C THR A 108 -2.60 -1.36 0.77
N ASN A 109 -2.28 -2.44 1.46
CA ASN A 109 -1.19 -3.33 1.07
C ASN A 109 0.12 -2.57 0.78
N ASP A 110 0.48 -1.66 1.70
CA ASP A 110 1.73 -0.93 1.69
C ASP A 110 2.57 -1.32 2.93
N VAL A 111 3.88 -1.16 2.82
CA VAL A 111 4.82 -1.21 3.93
C VAL A 111 5.31 0.20 4.21
N ILE A 112 5.00 0.76 5.37
CA ILE A 112 5.42 2.11 5.78
C ILE A 112 6.45 1.95 6.91
N ALA A 113 7.72 2.18 6.60
CA ALA A 113 8.80 1.81 7.50
C ALA A 113 9.91 2.84 7.59
N GLY A 114 10.49 2.96 8.80
CA GLY A 114 11.69 3.77 9.02
C GLY A 114 11.47 5.27 8.81
N CYS A 115 10.27 5.77 9.07
CA CYS A 115 10.00 7.20 8.98
C CYS A 115 10.56 7.96 10.18
N GLY A 116 11.06 9.17 9.94
CA GLY A 116 11.65 10.02 10.97
C GLY A 116 10.66 10.54 12.01
N ARG A 117 9.36 10.34 11.80
CA ARG A 117 8.29 10.67 12.74
C ARG A 117 7.20 9.59 12.70
N TYR A 118 5.99 9.89 12.25
CA TYR A 118 4.89 8.92 12.13
C TYR A 118 4.98 8.12 10.84
N GLY A 119 4.56 6.86 10.87
CA GLY A 119 4.35 6.10 9.64
C GLY A 119 3.22 6.74 8.83
N VAL A 120 2.03 6.83 9.43
CA VAL A 120 0.86 7.49 8.85
C VAL A 120 0.29 8.51 9.85
N ASN A 121 -0.01 9.71 9.37
CA ASN A 121 -0.63 10.77 10.14
C ASN A 121 -1.96 11.18 9.48
N PHE A 122 -3.06 10.81 10.12
CA PHE A 122 -4.39 11.26 9.72
C PHE A 122 -4.64 12.67 10.25
N LEU A 123 -4.72 13.63 9.35
CA LEU A 123 -4.92 15.04 9.69
C LEU A 123 -6.34 15.30 10.21
N GLN A 124 -6.56 16.49 10.76
CA GLN A 124 -7.86 16.90 11.31
C GLN A 124 -9.01 16.66 10.33
N ASN A 125 -10.11 16.06 10.80
CA ASN A 125 -11.29 15.68 10.03
C ASN A 125 -11.00 14.67 8.90
N SER A 126 -9.94 13.89 9.01
CA SER A 126 -9.61 12.86 8.02
C SER A 126 -10.70 11.79 7.93
N THR A 127 -11.07 11.49 6.69
CA THR A 127 -11.94 10.36 6.32
C THR A 127 -11.14 9.21 5.67
N ALA A 128 -9.81 9.33 5.65
CA ALA A 128 -8.93 8.32 5.11
C ALA A 128 -8.99 7.01 5.91
N SER A 129 -8.67 5.93 5.25
CA SER A 129 -8.51 4.61 5.87
C SER A 129 -7.22 3.94 5.46
N ILE A 130 -6.68 3.12 6.37
CA ILE A 130 -5.56 2.23 6.11
C ILE A 130 -6.00 0.79 6.31
N LYS A 131 -5.65 -0.08 5.35
CA LYS A 131 -6.08 -1.48 5.34
C LYS A 131 -4.96 -2.40 4.89
N ASN A 132 -4.84 -3.56 5.53
CA ASN A 132 -3.85 -4.58 5.14
C ASN A 132 -2.43 -4.02 4.91
N CYS A 133 -1.97 -3.16 5.82
CA CYS A 133 -0.63 -2.56 5.77
C CYS A 133 0.25 -3.07 6.91
N VAL A 134 1.56 -2.98 6.71
CA VAL A 134 2.57 -3.15 7.75
C VAL A 134 3.24 -1.81 8.02
N ILE A 135 3.23 -1.36 9.27
CA ILE A 135 3.76 -0.07 9.70
C ILE A 135 4.78 -0.30 10.82
N VAL A 136 6.07 -0.23 10.52
CA VAL A 136 7.12 -0.68 11.44
C VAL A 136 8.33 0.25 11.50
N GLY A 137 8.99 0.29 12.65
CA GLY A 137 10.28 0.98 12.80
C GLY A 137 10.22 2.48 12.59
N ASN A 138 9.07 3.13 12.75
CA ASN A 138 8.95 4.57 12.66
C ASN A 138 9.36 5.22 13.99
N SER A 139 9.95 6.43 13.94
CA SER A 139 10.53 7.06 15.14
C SER A 139 9.50 7.53 16.17
N SER A 140 8.22 7.60 15.81
CA SER A 140 7.10 7.90 16.70
C SER A 140 5.98 6.85 16.51
N HIS A 141 4.69 7.23 16.63
CA HIS A 141 3.58 6.27 16.43
C HIS A 141 3.58 5.68 15.02
N GLY A 142 3.14 4.44 14.88
CA GLY A 142 2.92 3.83 13.57
C GLY A 142 1.85 4.60 12.81
N VAL A 143 0.66 4.72 13.41
CA VAL A 143 -0.46 5.49 12.86
C VAL A 143 -0.95 6.47 13.91
N GLU A 144 -1.02 7.74 13.55
CA GLU A 144 -1.45 8.86 14.40
C GLU A 144 -2.75 9.48 13.87
N GLY A 145 -3.74 9.65 14.72
CA GLY A 145 -4.92 10.47 14.49
C GLY A 145 -4.76 11.84 15.16
N TYR A 146 -4.69 12.90 14.38
CA TYR A 146 -4.37 14.27 14.78
C TYR A 146 -4.99 14.70 16.12
N ASN A 147 -4.14 15.06 17.10
CA ASN A 147 -4.51 15.60 18.42
C ASN A 147 -5.57 14.78 19.17
N ASN A 148 -5.55 13.46 19.12
CA ASN A 148 -6.58 12.58 19.70
C ASN A 148 -8.01 12.90 19.18
N GLY A 149 -8.10 13.43 17.95
CA GLY A 149 -9.35 13.87 17.33
C GLY A 149 -10.17 12.75 16.69
N TYR A 150 -9.82 11.48 16.94
CA TYR A 150 -10.49 10.29 16.37
C TYR A 150 -10.67 10.37 14.86
N ASN A 151 -9.58 10.60 14.14
CA ASN A 151 -9.56 10.72 12.70
C ASN A 151 -9.06 9.42 12.04
N GLY A 152 -9.64 9.09 10.89
CA GLY A 152 -9.25 7.93 10.10
C GLY A 152 -9.58 6.58 10.76
N THR A 153 -9.38 5.50 10.02
CA THR A 153 -9.63 4.12 10.46
C THR A 153 -8.52 3.19 10.02
N ALA A 154 -8.26 2.13 10.80
CA ALA A 154 -7.35 1.06 10.47
C ALA A 154 -8.04 -0.30 10.54
N VAL A 155 -7.84 -1.15 9.53
CA VAL A 155 -8.41 -2.50 9.45
C VAL A 155 -7.34 -3.46 8.93
N ASN A 156 -7.23 -4.63 9.53
CA ASN A 156 -6.31 -5.70 9.13
C ASN A 156 -4.83 -5.24 9.02
N CYS A 157 -4.39 -4.29 9.83
CA CYS A 157 -3.03 -3.77 9.78
C CYS A 157 -2.16 -4.39 10.89
N ILE A 158 -0.85 -4.46 10.63
CA ILE A 158 0.16 -4.75 11.65
C ILE A 158 0.98 -3.47 11.85
N SER A 159 1.03 -2.96 13.09
CA SER A 159 1.79 -1.75 13.43
C SER A 159 2.61 -1.96 14.70
N ARG A 160 3.91 -2.23 14.54
CA ARG A 160 4.82 -2.64 15.62
C ARG A 160 6.19 -1.98 15.53
N ASP A 161 6.94 -2.10 16.62
CA ASP A 161 8.34 -1.66 16.69
C ASP A 161 8.53 -0.18 16.30
N ASN A 162 7.50 0.63 16.53
CA ASN A 162 7.55 2.08 16.37
C ASN A 162 8.07 2.71 17.68
N GLY A 163 8.55 3.91 17.68
CA GLY A 163 9.31 4.60 18.73
C GLY A 163 9.09 4.14 20.18
N GLU A 164 10.11 4.23 21.04
CA GLU A 164 10.22 3.56 22.35
C GLU A 164 9.00 3.70 23.29
N TYR A 165 8.30 4.86 23.25
CA TYR A 165 7.08 5.11 24.04
C TYR A 165 5.86 5.29 23.15
N SER A 166 5.96 4.88 21.90
CA SER A 166 4.95 5.13 20.89
C SER A 166 4.06 3.91 20.70
N ARG A 167 2.87 4.15 20.19
CA ARG A 167 1.87 3.12 19.93
C ARG A 167 1.85 2.71 18.47
N GLY A 168 1.38 1.51 18.22
CA GLY A 168 1.05 1.08 16.87
C GLY A 168 -0.03 1.98 16.27
N PHE A 169 -1.08 2.24 17.06
CA PHE A 169 -2.22 3.07 16.65
C PHE A 169 -2.61 4.03 17.78
N ASP A 170 -2.68 5.32 17.50
CA ASP A 170 -3.09 6.34 18.46
C ASP A 170 -4.09 7.34 17.85
N GLY A 171 -5.11 7.73 18.62
CA GLY A 171 -6.08 8.76 18.26
C GLY A 171 -6.98 8.48 17.05
N LEU A 172 -7.12 7.23 16.60
CA LEU A 172 -7.95 6.87 15.44
C LEU A 172 -9.43 6.75 15.83
N LYS A 173 -10.32 7.00 14.86
CA LYS A 173 -11.76 6.80 14.97
C LYS A 173 -12.14 5.32 15.16
N GLY A 174 -11.38 4.41 14.59
CA GLY A 174 -11.59 2.97 14.72
C GLY A 174 -10.37 2.17 14.31
N VAL A 175 -10.06 1.14 15.09
CA VAL A 175 -9.03 0.14 14.80
C VAL A 175 -9.68 -1.21 15.01
N THR A 176 -9.71 -2.04 13.96
CA THR A 176 -10.37 -3.34 14.01
C THR A 176 -9.55 -4.40 13.30
N TYR A 177 -9.45 -5.58 13.89
CA TYR A 177 -8.68 -6.70 13.34
C TYR A 177 -7.24 -6.30 13.02
N CYS A 178 -6.58 -5.62 13.94
CA CYS A 178 -5.19 -5.18 13.79
C CYS A 178 -4.30 -5.81 14.84
N ASP A 179 -3.00 -5.90 14.55
CA ASP A 179 -1.97 -6.23 15.51
C ASP A 179 -1.11 -5.01 15.82
N GLY A 180 -1.02 -4.65 17.09
CA GLY A 180 -0.22 -3.53 17.58
C GLY A 180 -0.81 -2.86 18.80
N SER A 181 0.05 -2.20 19.58
CA SER A 181 -0.34 -1.46 20.78
C SER A 181 -1.29 -0.30 20.45
N VAL A 182 -2.29 -0.10 21.27
CA VAL A 182 -3.37 0.87 21.08
C VAL A 182 -3.55 1.77 22.29
N SER A 183 -3.96 3.02 22.08
CA SER A 183 -4.48 3.87 23.15
C SER A 183 -5.86 3.38 23.60
N ALA A 184 -6.17 3.52 24.88
CA ALA A 184 -7.30 2.91 25.61
C ALA A 184 -8.71 3.33 25.14
N GLN A 185 -9.00 3.29 23.85
CA GLN A 185 -10.31 3.60 23.28
C GLN A 185 -10.86 2.39 22.48
N SER A 186 -12.15 2.38 22.20
CA SER A 186 -13.00 1.34 21.66
C SER A 186 -12.50 0.63 20.39
N TYR A 187 -11.43 -0.13 20.51
CA TYR A 187 -10.91 -0.96 19.42
C TYR A 187 -11.40 -2.39 19.59
N SER A 188 -11.77 -3.05 18.50
CA SER A 188 -12.33 -4.40 18.55
C SER A 188 -11.53 -5.38 17.73
N ASN A 189 -11.37 -6.58 18.26
CA ASN A 189 -10.65 -7.67 17.62
C ASN A 189 -9.17 -7.32 17.29
N THR A 190 -8.56 -6.45 18.10
CA THR A 190 -7.14 -6.11 18.01
C THR A 190 -6.34 -7.00 18.94
N ILE A 191 -5.14 -7.34 18.53
CA ILE A 191 -4.15 -8.11 19.31
C ILE A 191 -2.88 -7.27 19.44
N ASP A 192 -2.00 -7.64 20.36
CA ASP A 192 -0.67 -7.04 20.52
C ASP A 192 0.31 -8.16 20.80
N VAL A 193 0.64 -8.92 19.77
CA VAL A 193 1.48 -10.12 19.84
C VAL A 193 2.47 -10.14 18.68
N ASP A 194 3.52 -10.97 18.79
CA ASP A 194 4.51 -11.12 17.72
C ASP A 194 3.84 -11.69 16.45
N PRO A 195 3.82 -10.96 15.31
CA PRO A 195 3.28 -11.44 14.06
C PRO A 195 4.13 -12.54 13.41
N MET A 196 5.31 -12.83 13.95
CA MET A 196 6.24 -13.85 13.46
C MET A 196 6.72 -13.58 12.02
N PHE A 197 7.09 -12.34 11.71
CA PHE A 197 7.65 -12.00 10.40
C PHE A 197 8.87 -12.86 10.06
N ALA A 198 9.01 -13.24 8.79
CA ALA A 198 10.12 -14.06 8.31
C ALA A 198 11.49 -13.42 8.58
N SER A 199 11.59 -12.08 8.52
CA SER A 199 12.75 -11.31 8.98
C SER A 199 12.40 -9.84 9.19
N GLY A 200 13.34 -9.01 9.62
CA GLY A 200 13.12 -7.57 9.83
C GLY A 200 12.78 -6.77 8.57
N ASN A 201 12.98 -7.32 7.37
CA ASN A 201 12.65 -6.71 6.09
C ASN A 201 11.74 -7.60 5.22
N ASP A 202 11.38 -8.76 5.71
CA ASP A 202 10.48 -9.70 5.06
C ASP A 202 9.24 -9.87 5.94
N PHE A 203 8.13 -9.30 5.50
CA PHE A 203 6.88 -9.22 6.25
C PHE A 203 5.91 -10.37 5.93
N HIS A 204 6.40 -11.46 5.33
CA HIS A 204 5.63 -12.70 5.25
C HIS A 204 5.43 -13.29 6.65
N ILE A 205 4.24 -13.84 6.88
CA ILE A 205 3.88 -14.52 8.13
C ILE A 205 3.61 -16.00 7.86
N PRO A 206 4.05 -16.89 8.77
CA PRO A 206 3.76 -18.32 8.63
C PRO A 206 2.29 -18.63 9.00
N PRO A 207 1.75 -19.80 8.60
CA PRO A 207 0.41 -20.23 9.02
C PRO A 207 0.21 -20.37 10.54
N THR A 208 1.31 -20.40 11.31
CA THR A 208 1.28 -20.41 12.78
C THR A 208 1.21 -19.02 13.40
N SER A 209 1.30 -17.97 12.59
CA SER A 209 1.19 -16.59 13.05
C SER A 209 -0.20 -16.29 13.63
N PRO A 210 -0.29 -15.52 14.72
CA PRO A 210 -1.59 -15.05 15.24
C PRO A 210 -2.28 -14.07 14.28
N CYS A 211 -1.58 -13.56 13.28
CA CYS A 211 -2.10 -12.65 12.23
C CYS A 211 -2.58 -13.39 10.98
N TYR A 212 -2.33 -14.70 10.87
CA TYR A 212 -2.73 -15.52 9.72
C TYR A 212 -4.22 -15.86 9.78
N GLU A 213 -5.00 -15.58 8.73
CA GLU A 213 -6.45 -15.79 8.62
C GLU A 213 -7.27 -15.22 9.81
N THR A 214 -6.80 -14.16 10.45
CA THR A 214 -7.45 -13.55 11.62
C THR A 214 -7.94 -12.12 11.38
N GLY A 215 -7.79 -11.60 10.17
CA GLY A 215 -8.33 -10.30 9.76
C GLY A 215 -9.86 -10.24 9.84
N ASN A 216 -10.47 -9.19 9.33
CA ASN A 216 -11.91 -9.00 9.31
C ASN A 216 -12.57 -10.16 8.53
N PRO A 217 -13.52 -10.91 9.11
CA PRO A 217 -14.15 -12.04 8.44
C PRO A 217 -14.99 -11.68 7.20
N ALA A 218 -15.30 -10.40 7.00
CA ALA A 218 -15.95 -9.92 5.78
C ALA A 218 -14.94 -9.70 4.63
N ASP A 219 -13.65 -9.74 4.92
CA ASP A 219 -12.57 -9.60 3.93
C ASP A 219 -11.96 -10.96 3.62
N VAL A 220 -11.71 -11.19 2.35
CA VAL A 220 -11.13 -12.46 1.88
C VAL A 220 -9.86 -12.20 1.09
N ASN A 221 -8.95 -13.15 1.15
CA ASN A 221 -7.78 -13.24 0.30
C ASN A 221 -8.17 -13.65 -1.13
N PRO A 222 -7.31 -13.52 -2.15
CA PRO A 222 -7.63 -13.92 -3.51
C PRO A 222 -7.99 -15.39 -3.68
N ASP A 223 -7.55 -16.28 -2.79
CA ASP A 223 -7.88 -17.71 -2.77
C ASP A 223 -9.22 -18.03 -2.10
N GLY A 224 -9.89 -17.02 -1.55
CA GLY A 224 -11.16 -17.15 -0.84
C GLY A 224 -11.03 -17.46 0.66
N SER A 225 -9.81 -17.62 1.19
CA SER A 225 -9.57 -17.71 2.64
C SER A 225 -9.87 -16.39 3.34
N ARG A 226 -10.03 -16.42 4.66
CA ARG A 226 -10.18 -15.20 5.45
C ARG A 226 -8.92 -14.35 5.34
N SER A 227 -9.08 -13.03 5.26
CA SER A 227 -7.96 -12.10 5.17
C SER A 227 -6.95 -12.30 6.31
N ASP A 228 -5.66 -12.24 5.99
CA ASP A 228 -4.61 -12.04 6.97
C ASP A 228 -4.62 -10.59 7.48
N MET A 229 -4.01 -10.34 8.62
CA MET A 229 -3.57 -9.00 9.00
C MET A 229 -2.24 -8.71 8.29
N GLY A 230 -2.01 -7.46 7.91
CA GLY A 230 -0.78 -7.00 7.25
C GLY A 230 -0.82 -7.06 5.72
N TYR A 231 0.33 -6.84 5.11
CA TYR A 231 0.52 -6.57 3.69
C TYR A 231 -0.05 -7.64 2.74
N PHE A 232 0.01 -8.90 3.12
CA PHE A 232 -0.41 -10.02 2.29
C PHE A 232 -1.88 -10.41 2.46
N GLY A 233 -2.66 -9.65 3.25
CA GLY A 233 -4.09 -9.91 3.44
C GLY A 233 -4.99 -9.15 2.46
N GLY A 234 -6.24 -9.63 2.36
CA GLY A 234 -7.34 -9.00 1.64
C GLY A 234 -7.31 -9.17 0.12
N SER A 235 -8.39 -8.75 -0.52
CA SER A 235 -8.59 -8.90 -1.97
C SER A 235 -7.64 -8.08 -2.84
N ASP A 236 -7.00 -7.08 -2.26
CA ASP A 236 -5.99 -6.25 -2.94
C ASP A 236 -4.56 -6.78 -2.73
N CYS A 237 -4.39 -7.92 -2.06
CA CYS A 237 -3.10 -8.57 -1.86
C CYS A 237 -2.39 -8.78 -3.20
N PRO A 238 -1.12 -8.38 -3.33
CA PRO A 238 -0.39 -8.61 -4.56
C PRO A 238 -0.15 -10.11 -4.76
N THR A 239 -0.68 -10.62 -5.86
CA THR A 239 -0.46 -12.01 -6.28
C THR A 239 0.76 -12.06 -7.17
N PHE A 240 1.93 -12.31 -6.61
CA PHE A 240 3.15 -12.50 -7.38
C PHE A 240 3.34 -13.98 -7.71
N PRO A 241 3.58 -14.33 -8.99
CA PRO A 241 3.91 -15.70 -9.32
C PRO A 241 5.26 -16.07 -8.71
N VAL A 242 5.28 -17.11 -7.89
CA VAL A 242 6.53 -17.73 -7.43
C VAL A 242 6.98 -18.76 -8.47
N ILE A 243 8.23 -18.65 -8.90
CA ILE A 243 8.81 -19.68 -9.77
C ILE A 243 9.02 -20.94 -8.94
N THR A 244 8.14 -21.92 -9.09
CA THR A 244 8.20 -23.21 -8.39
C THR A 244 9.14 -24.20 -9.05
N ARG A 245 9.47 -23.97 -10.32
CA ARG A 245 10.42 -24.80 -11.08
C ARG A 245 11.12 -23.98 -12.14
N LEU A 246 12.45 -24.04 -12.15
CA LEU A 246 13.30 -23.50 -13.21
C LEU A 246 14.08 -24.65 -13.82
N VAL A 247 13.95 -24.85 -15.13
CA VAL A 247 14.72 -25.83 -15.88
C VAL A 247 15.52 -25.09 -16.96
N ILE A 248 16.84 -25.31 -16.96
CA ILE A 248 17.75 -24.77 -17.98
C ILE A 248 18.18 -25.95 -18.84
N VAL A 249 17.79 -25.94 -20.09
CA VAL A 249 18.12 -27.00 -21.06
C VAL A 249 19.10 -26.45 -22.09
N PRO A 250 20.29 -27.00 -22.22
CA PRO A 250 21.18 -26.67 -23.34
C PRO A 250 20.56 -27.12 -24.69
N ILE A 251 20.48 -26.21 -25.66
CA ILE A 251 19.91 -26.48 -26.98
C ILE A 251 20.99 -26.47 -28.10
N GLY A 252 22.27 -26.44 -27.74
CA GLY A 252 23.41 -26.41 -28.66
C GLY A 252 23.84 -24.97 -29.02
N ASN A 253 24.99 -24.87 -29.70
CA ASN A 253 25.57 -23.60 -30.16
C ASN A 253 25.75 -22.52 -29.07
N GLY A 254 25.97 -22.93 -27.82
CA GLY A 254 26.10 -21.99 -26.68
C GLY A 254 24.78 -21.36 -26.23
N GLN A 255 23.65 -21.85 -26.76
CA GLN A 255 22.31 -21.37 -26.35
C GLN A 255 21.70 -22.29 -25.30
N VAL A 256 20.87 -21.71 -24.45
CA VAL A 256 20.08 -22.42 -23.43
C VAL A 256 18.60 -22.03 -23.55
N GLN A 257 17.74 -23.03 -23.36
CA GLN A 257 16.30 -22.78 -23.18
C GLN A 257 16.01 -22.73 -21.70
N ILE A 258 15.33 -21.66 -21.25
CA ILE A 258 14.88 -21.51 -19.88
C ILE A 258 13.37 -21.80 -19.86
N GLN A 259 12.97 -22.79 -19.07
CA GLN A 259 11.57 -23.09 -18.78
C GLN A 259 11.31 -22.78 -17.32
N ALA A 260 10.35 -21.91 -17.06
CA ALA A 260 9.91 -21.56 -15.70
C ALA A 260 8.45 -21.99 -15.52
N THR A 261 8.15 -22.68 -14.42
CA THR A 261 6.79 -22.90 -13.95
C THR A 261 6.57 -21.95 -12.78
N ALA A 262 5.54 -21.13 -12.84
CA ALA A 262 5.17 -20.22 -11.78
C ALA A 262 3.80 -20.59 -11.23
N GLN A 263 3.64 -20.45 -9.91
CA GLN A 263 2.39 -20.58 -9.21
C GLN A 263 2.08 -19.24 -8.56
N ALA A 264 0.82 -18.81 -8.57
CA ALA A 264 0.40 -17.65 -7.78
C ALA A 264 0.60 -18.00 -6.30
N ASN A 265 1.28 -17.11 -5.57
CA ASN A 265 1.43 -17.22 -4.12
C ASN A 265 0.41 -16.25 -3.51
N TYR A 266 -0.48 -16.77 -2.72
CA TYR A 266 -1.49 -16.01 -1.98
C TYR A 266 -1.06 -15.97 -0.53
#